data_f023847d27760b3460e6b8aafc40d3b8
#
_entry.id   f023847d27760b3460e6b8aafc40d3b8
#
_cell.length_a   1.000
_cell.length_b   1.000
_cell.length_c   1.000
_cell.angle_alpha   90.00
_cell.angle_beta   90.00
_cell.angle_gamma   90.00
#
_symmetry.space_group_name_H-M   'P 1'
#
loop_
_entity.id
_entity.type
_entity.pdbx_description
1 polymer ?
#
loop_
_entity_poly.entity_id
_entity_poly.type
_entity_poly.pdbx_seq_one_letter_code
_entity_poly.pdbx_strand_id
1 'polypeptide(L)'
;MGKTRIELHQELLKITDEVWFQPPSDVSMSYPSIVYTRDSLLPFYADNKKHEKFNRYTVSVITEDPDEPIVDQILELPYTNLETSFVSENLYNYQITLYY
;
A
#
# COMPACT_ATOMS: atom_id res chain seq x y z
N MET A 1 2.08 -17.86 2.75
CA MET A 1 0.82 -17.58 3.46
C MET A 1 0.69 -16.09 3.74
N GLY A 2 -0.50 -15.56 3.52
CA GLY A 2 -0.75 -14.14 3.76
C GLY A 2 -0.73 -13.77 5.23
N LYS A 3 -0.43 -12.52 5.50
CA LYS A 3 -0.38 -11.96 6.84
C LYS A 3 -1.57 -11.05 7.08
N THR A 4 -1.77 -10.63 8.31
CA THR A 4 -2.90 -9.78 8.64
C THR A 4 -2.67 -8.34 8.22
N ARG A 5 -3.77 -7.59 8.06
CA ARG A 5 -3.69 -6.16 7.77
C ARG A 5 -2.93 -5.40 8.86
N ILE A 6 -3.11 -5.81 10.12
CA ILE A 6 -2.43 -5.14 11.24
C ILE A 6 -0.92 -5.31 11.13
N GLU A 7 -0.46 -6.50 10.71
CA GLU A 7 0.96 -6.72 10.49
C GLU A 7 1.50 -5.83 9.37
N LEU A 8 0.72 -5.69 8.29
CA LEU A 8 1.09 -4.79 7.21
C LEU A 8 1.15 -3.34 7.70
N HIS A 9 0.15 -2.92 8.47
CA HIS A 9 0.11 -1.56 9.00
C HIS A 9 1.37 -1.26 9.82
N GLN A 10 1.80 -2.21 10.64
CA GLN A 10 3.00 -2.06 11.44
C GLN A 10 4.26 -1.95 10.57
N GLU A 11 4.31 -2.72 9.48
CA GLU A 11 5.43 -2.63 8.53
C GLU A 11 5.48 -1.24 7.87
N LEU A 12 4.32 -0.71 7.49
CA LEU A 12 4.26 0.61 6.87
C LEU A 12 4.61 1.71 7.87
N LEU A 13 4.24 1.55 9.15
CA LEU A 13 4.58 2.52 10.18
C LEU A 13 6.08 2.61 10.44
N LYS A 14 6.84 1.59 10.09
CA LYS A 14 8.30 1.66 10.17
C LYS A 14 8.88 2.59 9.11
N ILE A 15 8.13 2.86 8.07
CA ILE A 15 8.56 3.68 6.95
C ILE A 15 8.19 5.15 7.16
N THR A 16 6.95 5.39 7.60
CA THR A 16 6.48 6.74 7.91
C THR A 16 5.38 6.68 8.97
N ASP A 17 5.23 7.75 9.74
CA ASP A 17 4.23 7.83 10.79
C ASP A 17 2.81 8.06 10.26
N GLU A 18 2.67 8.63 9.07
CA GLU A 18 1.38 8.95 8.46
C GLU A 18 0.90 7.78 7.61
N VAL A 19 0.26 6.79 8.24
CA VAL A 19 -0.30 5.61 7.57
C VAL A 19 -1.78 5.52 7.87
N TRP A 20 -2.60 5.46 6.83
CA TRP A 20 -4.05 5.45 6.92
C TRP A 20 -4.62 4.26 6.17
N PHE A 21 -5.53 3.54 6.82
CA PHE A 21 -6.26 2.46 6.16
C PHE A 21 -7.68 2.91 5.85
N GLN A 22 -7.99 3.04 4.56
CA GLN A 22 -9.31 3.44 4.07
C GLN A 22 -9.89 4.63 4.85
N PRO A 23 -9.17 5.76 4.91
CA PRO A 23 -9.62 6.89 5.72
C PRO A 23 -10.85 7.57 5.11
N PRO A 24 -11.63 8.30 5.93
CA PRO A 24 -12.66 9.16 5.40
C PRO A 24 -12.08 10.25 4.50
N SER A 25 -12.90 10.77 3.58
CA SER A 25 -12.43 11.76 2.62
C SER A 25 -12.07 13.11 3.25
N ASP A 26 -12.58 13.39 4.44
CA ASP A 26 -12.38 14.66 5.14
C ASP A 26 -11.23 14.65 6.15
N VAL A 27 -10.42 13.61 6.12
CA VAL A 27 -9.30 13.50 7.05
C VAL A 27 -8.17 14.43 6.64
N SER A 28 -7.54 15.07 7.62
CA SER A 28 -6.35 15.90 7.41
C SER A 28 -5.10 15.07 7.60
N MET A 29 -4.20 15.14 6.62
CA MET A 29 -2.95 14.38 6.65
C MET A 29 -1.75 15.29 6.53
N SER A 30 -0.66 14.86 7.14
CA SER A 30 0.66 15.45 6.87
C SER A 30 1.32 14.62 5.78
N TYR A 31 2.17 15.24 4.97
CA TYR A 31 2.85 14.54 3.89
C TYR A 31 4.34 14.44 4.19
N PRO A 32 5.00 13.37 3.78
CA PRO A 32 4.47 12.25 3.00
C PRO A 32 3.54 11.35 3.81
N SER A 33 2.55 10.77 3.16
CA SER A 33 1.61 9.86 3.81
C SER A 33 1.43 8.61 2.98
N ILE A 34 1.05 7.53 3.65
CA ILE A 34 0.68 6.28 3.01
C ILE A 34 -0.80 6.04 3.28
N VAL A 35 -1.56 5.87 2.22
CA VAL A 35 -2.97 5.50 2.30
C VAL A 35 -3.12 4.16 1.60
N TYR A 36 -3.71 3.18 2.27
CA TYR A 36 -3.88 1.89 1.63
C TYR A 36 -5.29 1.38 1.81
N THR A 37 -5.73 0.59 0.83
CA THR A 37 -7.04 -0.04 0.85
C THR A 37 -6.88 -1.51 0.53
N ARG A 38 -7.77 -2.32 1.07
CA ARG A 38 -7.82 -3.73 0.71
C ARG A 38 -8.76 -3.88 -0.47
N ASP A 39 -8.20 -4.28 -1.61
CA ASP A 39 -8.99 -4.41 -2.84
C ASP A 39 -9.82 -5.68 -2.83
N SER A 40 -9.19 -6.78 -2.47
CA SER A 40 -9.89 -8.05 -2.46
C SER A 40 -9.07 -9.08 -1.70
N LEU A 41 -9.77 -10.12 -1.29
CA LEU A 41 -9.16 -11.31 -0.73
C LEU A 41 -8.96 -12.28 -1.89
N LEU A 42 -7.70 -12.58 -2.20
CA LEU A 42 -7.37 -13.43 -3.34
C LEU A 42 -6.84 -14.77 -2.87
N PRO A 43 -7.69 -15.79 -2.83
CA PRO A 43 -7.19 -17.14 -2.59
C PRO A 43 -6.48 -17.67 -3.83
N PHE A 44 -5.35 -18.32 -3.63
CA PHE A 44 -4.66 -19.01 -4.70
C PHE A 44 -5.04 -20.48 -4.64
N TYR A 45 -5.33 -21.05 -5.82
CA TYR A 45 -5.77 -22.44 -5.93
C TYR A 45 -4.76 -23.21 -6.76
N ALA A 46 -4.47 -24.42 -6.29
CA ALA A 46 -3.71 -25.40 -7.05
C ALA A 46 -4.48 -26.71 -6.96
N ASP A 47 -4.73 -27.36 -8.10
CA ASP A 47 -5.48 -28.62 -8.18
C ASP A 47 -6.86 -28.51 -7.51
N ASN A 48 -7.53 -27.39 -7.72
CA ASN A 48 -8.86 -27.10 -7.16
C ASN A 48 -8.90 -27.04 -5.64
N LYS A 49 -7.74 -26.87 -5.01
CA LYS A 49 -7.66 -26.70 -3.55
C LYS A 49 -7.13 -25.33 -3.24
N LYS A 50 -7.71 -24.69 -2.22
CA LYS A 50 -7.17 -23.42 -1.73
C LYS A 50 -5.80 -23.68 -1.13
N HIS A 51 -4.79 -23.14 -1.77
CA HIS A 51 -3.41 -23.42 -1.44
C HIS A 51 -2.82 -22.37 -0.52
N GLU A 52 -2.94 -21.10 -0.92
CA GLU A 52 -2.49 -19.97 -0.14
C GLU A 52 -3.47 -18.84 -0.28
N LYS A 53 -3.43 -17.94 0.68
CA LYS A 53 -4.37 -16.83 0.74
C LYS A 53 -3.62 -15.56 1.06
N PHE A 54 -3.66 -14.62 0.12
CA PHE A 54 -3.09 -13.31 0.29
C PHE A 54 -4.17 -12.26 0.11
N ASN A 55 -4.03 -11.15 0.82
CA ASN A 55 -4.84 -9.98 0.58
C ASN A 55 -4.13 -9.10 -0.43
N ARG A 56 -4.89 -8.53 -1.35
CA ARG A 56 -4.35 -7.54 -2.27
C ARG A 56 -4.70 -6.16 -1.75
N TYR A 57 -3.69 -5.32 -1.67
CA TYR A 57 -3.85 -3.94 -1.24
C TYR A 57 -3.39 -2.99 -2.33
N THR A 58 -4.08 -1.87 -2.43
CA THR A 58 -3.55 -0.73 -3.19
C THR A 58 -2.96 0.23 -2.17
N VAL A 59 -1.68 0.50 -2.30
CA VAL A 59 -0.95 1.38 -1.41
C VAL A 59 -0.64 2.65 -2.18
N SER A 60 -1.12 3.78 -1.69
CA SER A 60 -0.86 5.08 -2.32
C SER A 60 0.09 5.87 -1.45
N VAL A 61 1.19 6.32 -2.04
CA VAL A 61 2.11 7.25 -1.39
C VAL A 61 1.78 8.64 -1.91
N ILE A 62 1.45 9.55 -1.01
CA ILE A 62 1.10 10.93 -1.36
C ILE A 62 2.16 11.83 -0.77
N THR A 63 2.80 12.63 -1.62
CA THR A 63 3.96 13.41 -1.20
C THR A 63 4.10 14.68 -2.03
N GLU A 64 4.83 15.64 -1.47
CA GLU A 64 5.19 16.86 -2.18
C GLU A 64 6.54 16.72 -2.90
N ASP A 65 7.25 15.60 -2.68
CA ASP A 65 8.58 15.37 -3.22
C ASP A 65 8.51 14.43 -4.43
N PRO A 66 8.96 14.85 -5.62
CA PRO A 66 8.95 13.98 -6.80
C PRO A 66 9.88 12.77 -6.67
N ASP A 67 10.85 12.84 -5.78
CA ASP A 67 11.84 11.77 -5.58
C ASP A 67 11.66 11.11 -4.21
N GLU A 68 10.42 10.90 -3.79
CA GLU A 68 10.10 10.41 -2.47
C GLU A 68 10.73 9.04 -2.18
N PRO A 69 11.62 8.94 -1.17
CA PRO A 69 12.27 7.67 -0.87
C PRO A 69 11.35 6.60 -0.30
N ILE A 70 10.19 6.99 0.22
CA ILE A 70 9.22 6.03 0.76
C ILE A 70 8.78 5.03 -0.30
N VAL A 71 8.65 5.47 -1.55
CA VAL A 71 8.25 4.61 -2.65
C VAL A 71 9.21 3.44 -2.79
N ASP A 72 10.51 3.73 -2.79
CA ASP A 72 11.53 2.69 -2.91
C ASP A 72 11.50 1.74 -1.70
N GLN A 73 11.27 2.28 -0.52
CA GLN A 73 11.19 1.47 0.69
C GLN A 73 10.01 0.50 0.65
N ILE A 74 8.87 0.94 0.13
CA ILE A 74 7.72 0.06 -0.02
C ILE A 74 8.01 -1.01 -1.07
N LEU A 75 8.65 -0.64 -2.17
CA LEU A 75 8.97 -1.57 -3.24
C LEU A 75 10.01 -2.62 -2.84
N GLU A 76 10.69 -2.42 -1.73
CA GLU A 76 11.57 -3.45 -1.16
C GLU A 76 10.80 -4.57 -0.48
N LEU A 77 9.53 -4.35 -0.15
CA LEU A 77 8.70 -5.42 0.39
C LEU A 77 8.41 -6.45 -0.71
N PRO A 78 8.28 -7.74 -0.34
CA PRO A 78 7.99 -8.76 -1.35
C PRO A 78 6.59 -8.58 -1.95
N TYR A 79 6.44 -9.01 -3.20
CA TYR A 79 5.17 -9.01 -3.91
C TYR A 79 4.55 -7.63 -4.07
N THR A 80 5.38 -6.65 -4.39
CA THR A 80 4.94 -5.29 -4.70
C THR A 80 5.17 -4.98 -6.17
N ASN A 81 4.32 -4.08 -6.69
CA ASN A 81 4.45 -3.64 -8.07
C ASN A 81 3.94 -2.22 -8.17
N LEU A 82 4.76 -1.33 -8.72
CA LEU A 82 4.34 0.05 -8.96
C LEU A 82 3.43 0.07 -10.17
N GLU A 83 2.16 0.44 -9.97
CA GLU A 83 1.16 0.43 -11.02
C GLU A 83 1.13 1.73 -11.81
N THR A 84 1.12 2.86 -11.12
CA THR A 84 1.01 4.16 -11.77
C THR A 84 1.47 5.27 -10.84
N SER A 85 1.74 6.42 -11.43
CA SER A 85 1.99 7.63 -10.69
C SER A 85 1.33 8.80 -11.40
N PHE A 86 0.88 9.78 -10.64
CA PHE A 86 0.24 10.96 -11.22
C PHE A 86 0.34 12.13 -10.23
N VAL A 87 0.06 13.33 -10.73
CA VAL A 87 0.04 14.54 -9.91
C VAL A 87 -1.41 15.01 -9.78
N SER A 88 -1.82 15.30 -8.56
CA SER A 88 -3.15 15.81 -8.26
C SER A 88 -3.04 16.84 -7.14
N GLU A 89 -3.60 18.02 -7.34
CA GLU A 89 -3.60 19.10 -6.34
C GLU A 89 -2.21 19.44 -5.84
N ASN A 90 -1.23 19.46 -6.74
CA ASN A 90 0.17 19.74 -6.47
C ASN A 90 0.86 18.66 -5.62
N LEU A 91 0.27 17.48 -5.53
CA LEU A 91 0.84 16.35 -4.80
C LEU A 91 1.16 15.22 -5.77
N TYR A 92 2.28 14.57 -5.53
CA TYR A 92 2.68 13.38 -6.28
C TYR A 92 2.03 12.16 -5.64
N ASN A 93 1.41 11.32 -6.46
CA ASN A 93 0.72 10.12 -6.02
C ASN A 93 1.35 8.92 -6.70
N TYR A 94 1.79 7.94 -5.92
CA TYR A 94 2.37 6.70 -6.43
C TYR A 94 1.48 5.55 -5.95
N GLN A 95 0.93 4.78 -6.89
CA GLN A 95 0.06 3.67 -6.54
C GLN A 95 0.78 2.35 -6.74
N ILE A 96 0.82 1.56 -5.68
CA ILE A 96 1.56 0.31 -5.62
C ILE A 96 0.58 -0.80 -5.26
N THR A 97 0.62 -1.89 -6.01
CA THR A 97 -0.12 -3.10 -5.65
C THR A 97 0.77 -3.95 -4.76
N LEU A 98 0.21 -4.42 -3.67
CA LEU A 98 0.92 -5.20 -2.68
C LEU A 98 0.09 -6.42 -2.28
N TYR A 99 0.72 -7.58 -2.33
CA TYR A 99 0.12 -8.82 -1.82
C TYR A 99 0.78 -9.18 -0.50
N TYR A 100 -0.05 -9.39 0.52
CA TYR A 100 0.50 -9.58 1.86
C TYR A 100 -0.20 -10.70 2.64
#